data_e74afe9441fab338951d557705aec3dd
#
_entry.id   e74afe9441fab338951d557705aec3dd
#
_cell.length_a   1.000
_cell.length_b   1.000
_cell.length_c   1.000
_cell.angle_alpha   90.00
_cell.angle_beta   90.00
_cell.angle_gamma   90.00
#
_symmetry.space_group_name_H-M   'P 1'
#
loop_
_entity.id
_entity.type
_entity.pdbx_description
1 polymer ?
#
loop_
_entity_poly.entity_id
_entity_poly.type
_entity_poly.pdbx_seq_one_letter_code
_entity_poly.pdbx_strand_id
1 'polypeptide(L)'
;RTIEAAKAALDRYGTGCSGSRFLNGTLDLHIQLEKELADFFGKDGAVTYSTGFQTNLGAISAVAGMHDYILSDRENHASIVDGCRLSYAKRTYKYEHSDMADLERVLSALPMDAGKLIVTDGVFSMGGDIAKLDVICDLAHKYNAGILVDDAHGVGMIGEGGRGTASYFGLTDRVDMIMTTFSKSLASLGGCVVANEKIINFIRHKSRPFIFSASLPPANAAGALEALRILKAEPERVDRLAANAAHMRARLKEAGVPFGASETAIVPIMTYDKIRTLKVTHALLDRGVYVNPVLPPAVADGQCLLRTSYTATHTIAQIDEAADIIIDVLKTM
;
A
#
# COMPACT_ATOMS: atom_id res chain seq x y z
N ARG A 1 8.62 -20.89 7.64
CA ARG A 1 7.41 -20.81 8.49
C ARG A 1 6.16 -20.57 7.65
N THR A 2 6.08 -19.56 6.81
CA THR A 2 4.91 -19.27 5.96
C THR A 2 4.55 -20.44 5.04
N ILE A 3 5.54 -21.13 4.45
CA ILE A 3 5.32 -22.32 3.62
C ILE A 3 4.67 -23.44 4.43
N GLU A 4 5.16 -23.70 5.64
CA GLU A 4 4.63 -24.78 6.49
C GLU A 4 3.20 -24.46 6.96
N ALA A 5 2.91 -23.20 7.28
CA ALA A 5 1.55 -22.75 7.59
C ALA A 5 0.59 -22.94 6.41
N ALA A 6 1.05 -22.60 5.19
CA ALA A 6 0.24 -22.80 3.97
C ALA A 6 -0.03 -24.29 3.68
N LYS A 7 0.97 -25.17 3.83
CA LYS A 7 0.80 -26.62 3.69
C LYS A 7 -0.19 -27.19 4.70
N ALA A 8 -0.04 -26.83 5.98
CA ALA A 8 -0.97 -27.27 7.03
C ALA A 8 -2.41 -26.82 6.76
N ALA A 9 -2.60 -25.62 6.18
CA ALA A 9 -3.92 -25.14 5.80
C ALA A 9 -4.50 -25.89 4.61
N LEU A 10 -3.68 -26.31 3.63
CA LEU A 10 -4.10 -27.17 2.52
C LEU A 10 -4.57 -28.53 3.04
N ASP A 11 -3.81 -29.15 3.95
CA ASP A 11 -4.15 -30.44 4.54
C ASP A 11 -5.47 -30.39 5.34
N ARG A 12 -5.70 -29.26 6.04
CA ARG A 12 -6.88 -29.11 6.90
C ARG A 12 -8.13 -28.67 6.16
N TYR A 13 -8.03 -27.74 5.21
CA TYR A 13 -9.16 -27.06 4.60
C TYR A 13 -9.32 -27.32 3.10
N GLY A 14 -8.32 -27.93 2.45
CA GLY A 14 -8.29 -28.09 1.00
C GLY A 14 -7.81 -26.84 0.27
N THR A 15 -8.02 -26.81 -1.06
CA THR A 15 -7.44 -25.78 -1.95
C THR A 15 -8.25 -24.50 -2.06
N GLY A 16 -9.52 -24.50 -1.63
CA GLY A 16 -10.41 -23.34 -1.74
C GLY A 16 -11.64 -23.48 -0.84
N CYS A 17 -12.45 -22.43 -0.81
CA CYS A 17 -13.60 -22.33 0.10
C CYS A 17 -14.94 -22.59 -0.57
N SER A 18 -14.99 -22.78 -1.90
CA SER A 18 -16.18 -23.06 -2.71
C SER A 18 -17.33 -22.05 -2.55
N GLY A 19 -17.03 -20.83 -2.14
CA GLY A 19 -18.02 -19.76 -1.95
C GLY A 19 -17.43 -18.43 -1.51
N SER A 20 -18.30 -17.42 -1.42
CA SER A 20 -17.93 -16.10 -0.91
C SER A 20 -17.94 -16.08 0.62
N ARG A 21 -17.24 -15.07 1.18
CA ARG A 21 -17.19 -14.84 2.62
C ARG A 21 -18.58 -14.66 3.25
N PHE A 22 -19.50 -14.06 2.51
CA PHE A 22 -20.84 -13.77 3.00
C PHE A 22 -21.75 -15.01 3.05
N LEU A 23 -21.52 -16.00 2.20
CA LEU A 23 -22.32 -17.21 2.14
C LEU A 23 -21.69 -18.37 2.93
N ASN A 24 -20.91 -19.19 2.24
CA ASN A 24 -20.39 -20.46 2.79
C ASN A 24 -18.85 -20.53 2.79
N GLY A 25 -18.17 -19.48 2.35
CA GLY A 25 -16.70 -19.48 2.19
C GLY A 25 -15.94 -18.89 3.39
N THR A 26 -16.57 -18.64 4.54
CA THR A 26 -15.86 -18.16 5.72
C THR A 26 -15.37 -19.33 6.58
N LEU A 27 -14.05 -19.40 6.77
CA LEU A 27 -13.38 -20.34 7.67
C LEU A 27 -13.01 -19.65 8.99
N ASP A 28 -12.80 -20.45 10.03
CA ASP A 28 -12.21 -20.03 11.30
C ASP A 28 -10.86 -19.31 11.09
N LEU A 29 -10.07 -19.76 10.12
CA LEU A 29 -8.82 -19.15 9.71
C LEU A 29 -8.98 -17.70 9.23
N HIS A 30 -10.05 -17.38 8.49
CA HIS A 30 -10.33 -16.01 8.07
C HIS A 30 -10.67 -15.11 9.26
N ILE A 31 -11.48 -15.62 10.20
CA ILE A 31 -11.83 -14.88 11.41
C ILE A 31 -10.60 -14.62 12.27
N GLN A 32 -9.71 -15.62 12.39
CA GLN A 32 -8.46 -15.46 13.13
C GLN A 32 -7.54 -14.42 12.48
N LEU A 33 -7.39 -14.46 11.14
CA LEU A 33 -6.59 -13.49 10.40
C LEU A 33 -7.14 -12.07 10.59
N GLU A 34 -8.46 -11.87 10.45
CA GLU A 34 -9.10 -10.57 10.64
C GLU A 34 -8.91 -10.03 12.06
N LYS A 35 -9.04 -10.91 13.07
CA LYS A 35 -8.78 -10.51 14.45
C LYS A 35 -7.33 -10.07 14.68
N GLU A 36 -6.36 -10.88 14.22
CA GLU A 36 -4.94 -10.54 14.42
C GLU A 36 -4.50 -9.31 13.62
N LEU A 37 -5.13 -9.03 12.46
CA LEU A 37 -4.93 -7.79 11.71
C LEU A 37 -5.52 -6.59 12.47
N ALA A 38 -6.74 -6.68 12.97
CA ALA A 38 -7.35 -5.61 13.77
C ALA A 38 -6.49 -5.28 15.00
N ASP A 39 -6.08 -6.30 15.74
CA ASP A 39 -5.19 -6.16 16.90
C ASP A 39 -3.84 -5.50 16.52
N PHE A 40 -3.25 -5.89 15.39
CA PHE A 40 -1.97 -5.34 14.91
C PHE A 40 -2.06 -3.86 14.61
N PHE A 41 -3.14 -3.42 13.97
CA PHE A 41 -3.37 -2.01 13.62
C PHE A 41 -3.98 -1.19 14.76
N GLY A 42 -4.39 -1.80 15.87
CA GLY A 42 -5.09 -1.11 16.96
C GLY A 42 -6.48 -0.62 16.55
N LYS A 43 -7.21 -1.42 15.74
CA LYS A 43 -8.58 -1.15 15.30
C LYS A 43 -9.54 -2.22 15.83
N ASP A 44 -10.85 -1.93 15.82
CA ASP A 44 -11.85 -2.83 16.40
C ASP A 44 -12.13 -4.06 15.53
N GLY A 45 -11.96 -3.94 14.20
CA GLY A 45 -12.26 -5.03 13.29
C GLY A 45 -11.53 -4.95 11.96
N ALA A 46 -11.58 -6.04 11.22
CA ALA A 46 -11.03 -6.17 9.87
C ALA A 46 -12.00 -6.90 8.95
N VAL A 47 -11.86 -6.67 7.65
CA VAL A 47 -12.49 -7.45 6.59
C VAL A 47 -11.46 -7.78 5.53
N THR A 48 -11.34 -9.07 5.16
CA THR A 48 -10.36 -9.56 4.19
C THR A 48 -10.99 -9.82 2.83
N TYR A 49 -10.20 -9.59 1.79
CA TYR A 49 -10.54 -9.77 0.38
C TYR A 49 -9.51 -10.66 -0.31
N SER A 50 -9.88 -11.20 -1.48
CA SER A 50 -9.00 -12.10 -2.25
C SER A 50 -7.82 -11.40 -2.89
N THR A 51 -7.87 -10.09 -3.10
CA THR A 51 -6.74 -9.26 -3.58
C THR A 51 -6.77 -7.86 -2.99
N GLY A 52 -5.62 -7.18 -2.94
CA GLY A 52 -5.54 -5.75 -2.56
C GLY A 52 -6.35 -4.85 -3.50
N PHE A 53 -6.38 -5.17 -4.80
CA PHE A 53 -7.20 -4.43 -5.76
C PHE A 53 -8.68 -4.47 -5.39
N GLN A 54 -9.22 -5.67 -5.13
CA GLN A 54 -10.62 -5.84 -4.68
C GLN A 54 -10.89 -5.17 -3.34
N THR A 55 -9.89 -5.06 -2.48
CA THR A 55 -10.03 -4.39 -1.17
C THR A 55 -10.38 -2.92 -1.35
N ASN A 56 -9.66 -2.17 -2.18
CA ASN A 56 -9.96 -0.77 -2.47
C ASN A 56 -11.32 -0.62 -3.17
N LEU A 57 -11.59 -1.44 -4.19
CA LEU A 57 -12.88 -1.43 -4.86
C LEU A 57 -14.02 -1.64 -3.86
N GLY A 58 -13.86 -2.63 -2.99
CA GLY A 58 -14.89 -3.03 -2.05
C GLY A 58 -15.11 -2.04 -0.93
N ALA A 59 -14.04 -1.46 -0.38
CA ALA A 59 -14.14 -0.48 0.70
C ALA A 59 -14.71 0.85 0.20
N ILE A 60 -14.09 1.44 -0.81
CA ILE A 60 -14.47 2.77 -1.32
C ILE A 60 -15.91 2.76 -1.85
N SER A 61 -16.25 1.77 -2.70
CA SER A 61 -17.60 1.68 -3.27
C SER A 61 -18.68 1.33 -2.27
N ALA A 62 -18.33 0.74 -1.13
CA ALA A 62 -19.29 0.45 -0.08
C ALA A 62 -19.63 1.69 0.76
N VAL A 63 -18.63 2.53 1.09
CA VAL A 63 -18.80 3.61 2.06
C VAL A 63 -19.21 4.95 1.44
N ALA A 64 -18.91 5.18 0.17
CA ALA A 64 -19.23 6.43 -0.51
C ALA A 64 -20.54 6.31 -1.33
N GLY A 65 -21.58 7.02 -0.92
CA GLY A 65 -22.93 6.97 -1.49
C GLY A 65 -23.29 8.20 -2.31
N MET A 66 -24.55 8.27 -2.81
CA MET A 66 -25.03 9.29 -3.77
C MET A 66 -24.98 10.74 -3.25
N HIS A 67 -24.80 10.95 -1.98
CA HIS A 67 -24.76 12.29 -1.38
C HIS A 67 -23.35 12.68 -0.95
N ASP A 68 -22.38 11.76 -1.10
CA ASP A 68 -21.02 11.92 -0.63
C ASP A 68 -20.07 12.39 -1.74
N TYR A 69 -18.99 13.00 -1.32
CA TYR A 69 -17.89 13.42 -2.18
C TYR A 69 -16.64 12.64 -1.82
N ILE A 70 -15.86 12.27 -2.84
CA ILE A 70 -14.53 11.66 -2.66
C ILE A 70 -13.48 12.67 -3.08
N LEU A 71 -12.41 12.78 -2.28
CA LEU A 71 -11.21 13.56 -2.59
C LEU A 71 -10.05 12.58 -2.71
N SER A 72 -9.46 12.49 -3.89
CA SER A 72 -8.42 11.50 -4.21
C SER A 72 -7.14 12.20 -4.65
N ASP A 73 -6.00 11.83 -4.10
CA ASP A 73 -4.71 12.27 -4.61
C ASP A 73 -4.55 11.86 -6.09
N ARG A 74 -3.92 12.70 -6.88
CA ARG A 74 -3.77 12.48 -8.33
C ARG A 74 -2.90 11.26 -8.65
N GLU A 75 -1.94 10.92 -7.80
CA GLU A 75 -1.01 9.80 -7.98
C GLU A 75 -1.44 8.52 -7.26
N ASN A 76 -2.66 8.49 -6.70
CA ASN A 76 -3.21 7.29 -6.09
C ASN A 76 -3.20 6.09 -7.03
N HIS A 77 -3.00 4.92 -6.41
CA HIS A 77 -3.00 3.63 -7.11
C HIS A 77 -4.28 3.40 -7.93
N ALA A 78 -4.15 2.70 -9.06
CA ALA A 78 -5.25 2.41 -10.00
C ALA A 78 -6.49 1.79 -9.32
N SER A 79 -6.31 0.95 -8.31
CA SER A 79 -7.42 0.35 -7.57
C SER A 79 -8.24 1.37 -6.77
N ILE A 80 -7.61 2.44 -6.26
CA ILE A 80 -8.32 3.57 -5.63
C ILE A 80 -9.12 4.32 -6.69
N VAL A 81 -8.49 4.63 -7.82
CA VAL A 81 -9.17 5.31 -8.95
C VAL A 81 -10.39 4.54 -9.41
N ASP A 82 -10.28 3.23 -9.56
CA ASP A 82 -11.39 2.38 -9.98
C ASP A 82 -12.42 2.19 -8.86
N GLY A 83 -12.00 2.11 -7.60
CA GLY A 83 -12.90 2.13 -6.44
C GLY A 83 -13.76 3.40 -6.39
N CYS A 84 -13.15 4.55 -6.65
CA CYS A 84 -13.87 5.82 -6.77
C CYS A 84 -14.86 5.82 -7.94
N ARG A 85 -14.48 5.29 -9.11
CA ARG A 85 -15.35 5.19 -10.30
C ARG A 85 -16.54 4.27 -10.09
N LEU A 86 -16.35 3.17 -9.35
CA LEU A 86 -17.40 2.19 -9.07
C LEU A 86 -18.29 2.58 -7.88
N SER A 87 -17.90 3.59 -7.12
CA SER A 87 -18.74 4.14 -6.05
C SER A 87 -19.96 4.87 -6.63
N TYR A 88 -20.98 5.03 -5.81
CA TYR A 88 -22.13 5.89 -6.12
C TYR A 88 -21.92 7.33 -5.63
N ALA A 89 -20.68 7.72 -5.31
CA ALA A 89 -20.39 9.07 -4.85
C ALA A 89 -20.89 10.13 -5.84
N LYS A 90 -21.47 11.20 -5.31
CA LYS A 90 -22.00 12.33 -6.10
C LYS A 90 -20.93 12.88 -7.04
N ARG A 91 -19.69 12.97 -6.56
CA ARG A 91 -18.53 13.39 -7.34
C ARG A 91 -17.22 12.96 -6.68
N THR A 92 -16.25 12.57 -7.49
CA THR A 92 -14.84 12.42 -7.10
C THR A 92 -14.05 13.63 -7.60
N TYR A 93 -13.36 14.29 -6.70
CA TYR A 93 -12.41 15.36 -6.98
C TYR A 93 -10.99 14.80 -6.86
N LYS A 94 -10.13 15.15 -7.80
CA LYS A 94 -8.69 14.91 -7.68
C LYS A 94 -8.03 16.20 -7.19
N TYR A 95 -7.13 16.09 -6.23
CA TYR A 95 -6.21 17.16 -5.87
C TYR A 95 -4.80 16.84 -6.35
N GLU A 96 -3.99 17.88 -6.56
CA GLU A 96 -2.61 17.72 -7.01
C GLU A 96 -1.80 16.93 -5.98
N HIS A 97 -0.91 16.06 -6.47
CA HIS A 97 -0.16 15.14 -5.64
C HIS A 97 0.58 15.85 -4.50
N SER A 98 0.31 15.39 -3.27
CA SER A 98 0.89 15.92 -2.03
C SER A 98 0.72 17.44 -1.84
N ASP A 99 -0.22 18.08 -2.56
CA ASP A 99 -0.54 19.50 -2.43
C ASP A 99 -1.72 19.71 -1.46
N MET A 100 -1.37 20.03 -0.21
CA MET A 100 -2.35 20.22 0.86
C MET A 100 -3.14 21.51 0.71
N ALA A 101 -2.60 22.52 0.01
CA ALA A 101 -3.34 23.74 -0.30
C ALA A 101 -4.44 23.47 -1.35
N ASP A 102 -4.14 22.63 -2.35
CA ASP A 102 -5.15 22.22 -3.32
C ASP A 102 -6.22 21.32 -2.68
N LEU A 103 -5.83 20.38 -1.79
CA LEU A 103 -6.78 19.58 -1.01
C LEU A 103 -7.71 20.49 -0.18
N GLU A 104 -7.17 21.47 0.53
CA GLU A 104 -7.98 22.41 1.31
C GLU A 104 -8.90 23.26 0.45
N ARG A 105 -8.41 23.73 -0.70
CA ARG A 105 -9.23 24.47 -1.68
C ARG A 105 -10.45 23.67 -2.12
N VAL A 106 -10.28 22.37 -2.40
CA VAL A 106 -11.40 21.48 -2.79
C VAL A 106 -12.35 21.26 -1.61
N LEU A 107 -11.82 20.95 -0.42
CA LEU A 107 -12.63 20.71 0.79
C LEU A 107 -13.48 21.93 1.16
N SER A 108 -12.90 23.13 1.09
CA SER A 108 -13.58 24.39 1.46
C SER A 108 -14.73 24.76 0.51
N ALA A 109 -14.72 24.24 -0.71
CA ALA A 109 -15.78 24.47 -1.69
C ALA A 109 -16.98 23.52 -1.52
N LEU A 110 -16.90 22.53 -0.62
CA LEU A 110 -17.95 21.54 -0.41
C LEU A 110 -18.83 21.90 0.81
N PRO A 111 -20.13 21.52 0.80
CA PRO A 111 -21.00 21.74 1.95
C PRO A 111 -20.45 21.05 3.21
N MET A 112 -20.52 21.73 4.37
CA MET A 112 -20.01 21.17 5.63
C MET A 112 -20.77 19.92 6.10
N ASP A 113 -22.06 19.85 5.82
CA ASP A 113 -22.96 18.77 6.18
C ASP A 113 -22.93 17.58 5.19
N ALA A 114 -22.30 17.74 4.04
CA ALA A 114 -22.14 16.65 3.09
C ALA A 114 -21.09 15.62 3.57
N GLY A 115 -21.35 14.33 3.31
CA GLY A 115 -20.34 13.29 3.51
C GLY A 115 -19.14 13.52 2.59
N LYS A 116 -17.96 13.40 3.14
CA LYS A 116 -16.68 13.56 2.43
C LYS A 116 -15.73 12.43 2.82
N LEU A 117 -15.06 11.83 1.84
CA LEU A 117 -14.04 10.81 2.04
C LEU A 117 -12.76 11.23 1.34
N ILE A 118 -11.70 11.43 2.11
CA ILE A 118 -10.35 11.60 1.58
C ILE A 118 -9.73 10.21 1.42
N VAL A 119 -9.22 9.90 0.22
CA VAL A 119 -8.54 8.63 -0.08
C VAL A 119 -7.15 8.93 -0.60
N THR A 120 -6.14 8.32 0.01
CA THR A 120 -4.74 8.50 -0.35
C THR A 120 -3.94 7.22 -0.16
N ASP A 121 -2.93 6.97 -1.03
CA ASP A 121 -1.86 6.06 -0.67
C ASP A 121 -1.12 6.61 0.55
N GLY A 122 -0.69 5.75 1.45
CA GLY A 122 0.14 6.13 2.60
C GLY A 122 1.61 6.30 2.18
N VAL A 123 2.08 5.37 1.35
CA VAL A 123 3.38 5.44 0.65
C VAL A 123 3.13 5.27 -0.83
N PHE A 124 3.55 6.24 -1.63
CA PHE A 124 3.34 6.23 -3.08
C PHE A 124 4.32 5.28 -3.77
N SER A 125 3.77 4.37 -4.57
CA SER A 125 4.49 3.21 -5.09
C SER A 125 5.61 3.52 -6.08
N MET A 126 5.56 4.67 -6.75
CA MET A 126 6.56 5.06 -7.76
C MET A 126 7.60 6.01 -7.17
N GLY A 127 7.17 7.04 -6.44
CA GLY A 127 8.03 8.03 -5.81
C GLY A 127 8.73 7.54 -4.54
N GLY A 128 8.09 6.65 -3.80
CA GLY A 128 8.57 6.23 -2.47
C GLY A 128 8.44 7.31 -1.40
N ASP A 129 7.70 8.37 -1.69
CA ASP A 129 7.36 9.44 -0.76
C ASP A 129 6.17 9.03 0.13
N ILE A 130 6.05 9.70 1.27
CA ILE A 130 5.03 9.45 2.29
C ILE A 130 3.97 10.55 2.20
N ALA A 131 2.69 10.16 2.25
CA ALA A 131 1.59 11.12 2.33
C ALA A 131 1.73 12.03 3.55
N LYS A 132 1.40 13.31 3.42
CA LYS A 132 1.38 14.30 4.52
C LYS A 132 0.18 14.06 5.42
N LEU A 133 0.16 12.88 6.07
CA LEU A 133 -1.02 12.37 6.78
C LEU A 133 -1.40 13.24 7.99
N ASP A 134 -0.44 13.90 8.61
CA ASP A 134 -0.65 14.87 9.67
C ASP A 134 -1.54 16.03 9.20
N VAL A 135 -1.19 16.65 8.08
CA VAL A 135 -1.97 17.76 7.51
C VAL A 135 -3.32 17.25 6.96
N ILE A 136 -3.33 16.07 6.33
CA ILE A 136 -4.58 15.44 5.85
C ILE A 136 -5.56 15.23 7.02
N CYS A 137 -5.08 14.73 8.16
CA CYS A 137 -5.91 14.54 9.36
C CYS A 137 -6.45 15.86 9.93
N ASP A 138 -5.65 16.91 9.90
CA ASP A 138 -6.09 18.24 10.35
C ASP A 138 -7.17 18.83 9.43
N LEU A 139 -6.98 18.72 8.12
CA LEU A 139 -7.96 19.12 7.12
C LEU A 139 -9.25 18.29 7.20
N ALA A 140 -9.13 16.98 7.36
CA ALA A 140 -10.28 16.09 7.51
C ALA A 140 -11.12 16.49 8.73
N HIS A 141 -10.47 16.73 9.85
CA HIS A 141 -11.16 17.21 11.06
C HIS A 141 -11.84 18.57 10.83
N LYS A 142 -11.12 19.53 10.24
CA LYS A 142 -11.62 20.88 9.96
C LYS A 142 -12.87 20.89 9.08
N TYR A 143 -12.92 19.99 8.09
CA TYR A 143 -13.98 19.96 7.08
C TYR A 143 -14.95 18.78 7.23
N ASN A 144 -14.92 18.07 8.36
CA ASN A 144 -15.77 16.93 8.67
C ASN A 144 -15.71 15.86 7.56
N ALA A 145 -14.51 15.37 7.25
CA ALA A 145 -14.26 14.33 6.27
C ALA A 145 -13.72 13.07 6.93
N GLY A 146 -14.11 11.89 6.43
CA GLY A 146 -13.48 10.62 6.78
C GLY A 146 -12.21 10.40 5.95
N ILE A 147 -11.33 9.52 6.44
CA ILE A 147 -10.04 9.20 5.81
C ILE A 147 -9.91 7.69 5.57
N LEU A 148 -9.57 7.32 4.34
CA LEU A 148 -9.07 5.99 3.99
C LEU A 148 -7.62 6.11 3.50
N VAL A 149 -6.71 5.40 4.17
CA VAL A 149 -5.30 5.30 3.78
C VAL A 149 -5.06 3.92 3.17
N ASP A 150 -4.59 3.88 1.93
CA ASP A 150 -4.03 2.67 1.31
C ASP A 150 -2.57 2.55 1.73
N ASP A 151 -2.33 1.68 2.68
CA ASP A 151 -1.01 1.46 3.28
C ASP A 151 -0.34 0.18 2.75
N ALA A 152 -0.68 -0.20 1.50
CA ALA A 152 -0.13 -1.38 0.83
C ALA A 152 1.41 -1.36 0.74
N HIS A 153 2.03 -0.19 0.70
CA HIS A 153 3.48 0.01 0.72
C HIS A 153 4.02 0.48 2.08
N GLY A 154 3.18 0.89 3.02
CA GLY A 154 3.62 1.31 4.35
C GLY A 154 3.75 0.14 5.33
N VAL A 155 2.82 -0.82 5.27
CA VAL A 155 2.80 -1.97 6.19
C VAL A 155 4.01 -2.87 5.99
N GLY A 156 4.71 -3.16 7.11
CA GLY A 156 5.97 -3.91 7.11
C GLY A 156 7.18 -3.11 6.67
N MET A 157 7.01 -1.79 6.40
CA MET A 157 8.08 -0.93 5.91
C MET A 157 8.33 0.28 6.82
N ILE A 158 7.28 0.93 7.33
CA ILE A 158 7.37 2.11 8.20
C ILE A 158 6.41 2.00 9.39
N GLY A 159 6.56 2.92 10.33
CA GLY A 159 5.76 2.96 11.55
C GLY A 159 6.23 1.97 12.61
N GLU A 160 5.72 2.11 13.82
CA GLU A 160 6.09 1.26 14.95
C GLU A 160 5.81 -0.21 14.65
N GLY A 161 6.85 -1.05 14.67
CA GLY A 161 6.73 -2.47 14.34
C GLY A 161 6.19 -2.74 12.93
N GLY A 162 6.29 -1.78 12.00
CA GLY A 162 5.80 -1.92 10.64
C GLY A 162 4.29 -1.76 10.48
N ARG A 163 3.62 -1.04 11.39
CA ARG A 163 2.17 -0.78 11.34
C ARG A 163 1.74 0.24 10.29
N GLY A 164 2.68 0.75 9.49
CA GLY A 164 2.39 1.62 8.35
C GLY A 164 2.31 3.11 8.68
N THR A 165 1.75 3.86 7.72
CA THR A 165 1.82 5.33 7.69
C THR A 165 1.07 5.99 8.84
N ALA A 166 -0.10 5.50 9.21
CA ALA A 166 -0.85 6.07 10.33
C ALA A 166 -0.07 5.95 11.65
N SER A 167 0.58 4.81 11.87
CA SER A 167 1.46 4.58 13.03
C SER A 167 2.75 5.41 12.96
N TYR A 168 3.31 5.59 11.76
CA TYR A 168 4.51 6.43 11.56
C TYR A 168 4.32 7.87 12.07
N PHE A 169 3.13 8.44 11.88
CA PHE A 169 2.78 9.77 12.39
C PHE A 169 2.15 9.76 13.80
N GLY A 170 1.90 8.58 14.40
CA GLY A 170 1.17 8.49 15.67
C GLY A 170 -0.32 8.87 15.56
N LEU A 171 -0.92 8.69 14.37
CA LEU A 171 -2.26 9.16 14.04
C LEU A 171 -3.26 8.03 13.79
N THR A 172 -2.99 6.82 14.26
CA THR A 172 -3.84 5.64 14.04
C THR A 172 -5.30 5.89 14.40
N ASP A 173 -5.56 6.60 15.50
CA ASP A 173 -6.92 6.89 15.97
C ASP A 173 -7.64 7.97 15.15
N ARG A 174 -6.91 8.74 14.35
CA ARG A 174 -7.45 9.81 13.49
C ARG A 174 -7.75 9.34 12.06
N VAL A 175 -7.32 8.14 11.69
CA VAL A 175 -7.60 7.53 10.38
C VAL A 175 -8.77 6.56 10.53
N ASP A 176 -9.85 6.73 9.76
CA ASP A 176 -11.06 5.92 9.89
C ASP A 176 -10.86 4.51 9.36
N MET A 177 -10.21 4.38 8.20
CA MET A 177 -9.97 3.11 7.52
C MET A 177 -8.51 3.03 7.05
N ILE A 178 -7.86 1.91 7.37
CA ILE A 178 -6.54 1.58 6.83
C ILE A 178 -6.70 0.34 5.96
N MET A 179 -6.32 0.46 4.70
CA MET A 179 -6.27 -0.66 3.75
C MET A 179 -4.84 -1.16 3.63
N THR A 180 -4.65 -2.46 3.50
CA THR A 180 -3.36 -3.04 3.08
C THR A 180 -3.53 -4.26 2.19
N THR A 181 -2.48 -4.61 1.46
CA THR A 181 -2.40 -5.83 0.66
C THR A 181 -1.48 -6.86 1.31
N PHE A 182 -1.77 -8.15 1.09
CA PHE A 182 -0.89 -9.22 1.55
C PHE A 182 0.19 -9.60 0.53
N SER A 183 0.13 -9.03 -0.69
CA SER A 183 1.02 -9.40 -1.80
C SER A 183 2.39 -8.72 -1.78
N LYS A 184 2.71 -7.99 -0.73
CA LYS A 184 3.99 -7.28 -0.55
C LYS A 184 4.69 -7.80 0.71
N SER A 185 4.70 -7.05 1.81
CA SER A 185 5.40 -7.43 3.04
C SER A 185 4.92 -8.75 3.66
N LEU A 186 3.65 -9.12 3.49
CA LEU A 186 3.10 -10.37 4.00
C LEU A 186 3.25 -11.57 3.05
N ALA A 187 3.91 -11.39 1.90
CA ALA A 187 4.32 -12.45 0.95
C ALA A 187 3.22 -13.47 0.61
N SER A 188 1.96 -13.02 0.47
CA SER A 188 0.80 -13.85 0.16
C SER A 188 -0.11 -13.18 -0.87
N LEU A 189 -1.30 -13.70 -1.10
CA LEU A 189 -2.36 -13.07 -1.89
C LEU A 189 -3.43 -12.55 -0.92
N GLY A 190 -4.13 -11.47 -1.31
CA GLY A 190 -5.22 -10.90 -0.56
C GLY A 190 -4.98 -9.47 -0.13
N GLY A 191 -5.89 -8.96 0.68
CA GLY A 191 -5.81 -7.66 1.32
C GLY A 191 -6.87 -7.51 2.39
N CYS A 192 -6.79 -6.45 3.17
CA CYS A 192 -7.80 -6.14 4.18
C CYS A 192 -8.02 -4.64 4.35
N VAL A 193 -9.18 -4.31 4.90
CA VAL A 193 -9.45 -3.02 5.52
C VAL A 193 -9.63 -3.24 7.01
N VAL A 194 -9.01 -2.39 7.82
CA VAL A 194 -9.23 -2.32 9.26
C VAL A 194 -9.86 -0.98 9.62
N ALA A 195 -10.82 -1.00 10.53
CA ALA A 195 -11.57 0.18 10.96
C ALA A 195 -12.29 -0.11 12.29
N ASN A 196 -13.11 0.85 12.74
CA ASN A 196 -14.03 0.57 13.83
C ASN A 196 -15.09 -0.47 13.41
N GLU A 197 -15.69 -1.16 14.37
CA GLU A 197 -16.61 -2.28 14.11
C GLU A 197 -17.86 -1.85 13.29
N LYS A 198 -18.35 -0.62 13.45
CA LYS A 198 -19.51 -0.14 12.69
C LYS A 198 -19.20 -0.03 11.20
N ILE A 199 -18.03 0.51 10.85
CA ILE A 199 -17.56 0.61 9.45
C ILE A 199 -17.34 -0.79 8.88
N ILE A 200 -16.67 -1.68 9.61
CA ILE A 200 -16.40 -3.05 9.16
C ILE A 200 -17.72 -3.81 8.93
N ASN A 201 -18.67 -3.72 9.85
CA ASN A 201 -19.98 -4.34 9.69
C ASN A 201 -20.73 -3.78 8.47
N PHE A 202 -20.67 -2.47 8.25
CA PHE A 202 -21.28 -1.83 7.08
C PHE A 202 -20.64 -2.35 5.78
N ILE A 203 -19.30 -2.40 5.70
CA ILE A 203 -18.57 -2.92 4.55
C ILE A 203 -18.96 -4.38 4.26
N ARG A 204 -19.02 -5.25 5.28
CA ARG A 204 -19.41 -6.67 5.11
C ARG A 204 -20.79 -6.82 4.45
N HIS A 205 -21.72 -5.89 4.67
CA HIS A 205 -23.09 -5.96 4.16
C HIS A 205 -23.30 -5.15 2.87
N LYS A 206 -22.37 -4.31 2.45
CA LYS A 206 -22.49 -3.44 1.27
C LYS A 206 -21.45 -3.68 0.20
N SER A 207 -20.29 -4.22 0.56
CA SER A 207 -19.19 -4.44 -0.38
C SER A 207 -19.49 -5.57 -1.36
N ARG A 208 -19.75 -5.20 -2.61
CA ARG A 208 -20.01 -6.19 -3.68
C ARG A 208 -18.82 -7.14 -3.91
N PRO A 209 -17.55 -6.69 -3.92
CA PRO A 209 -16.39 -7.59 -4.01
C PRO A 209 -16.29 -8.59 -2.83
N PHE A 210 -16.77 -8.25 -1.66
CA PHE A 210 -16.83 -9.17 -0.52
C PHE A 210 -17.97 -10.18 -0.64
N ILE A 211 -19.15 -9.72 -1.05
CA ILE A 211 -20.36 -10.54 -1.10
C ILE A 211 -20.35 -11.52 -2.27
N PHE A 212 -19.84 -11.08 -3.44
CA PHE A 212 -19.99 -11.80 -4.70
C PHE A 212 -18.70 -12.40 -5.26
N SER A 213 -17.57 -12.29 -4.55
CA SER A 213 -16.32 -12.96 -4.94
C SER A 213 -16.03 -14.15 -4.06
N ALA A 214 -15.33 -15.13 -4.61
CA ALA A 214 -14.81 -16.25 -3.84
C ALA A 214 -13.87 -15.79 -2.74
N SER A 215 -13.90 -16.50 -1.62
CA SER A 215 -13.06 -16.23 -0.45
C SER A 215 -11.58 -16.42 -0.74
N LEU A 216 -10.76 -15.72 0.02
CA LEU A 216 -9.30 -15.92 0.05
C LEU A 216 -8.98 -17.41 0.32
N PRO A 217 -8.17 -18.08 -0.53
CA PRO A 217 -7.84 -19.48 -0.33
C PRO A 217 -7.15 -19.75 1.01
N PRO A 218 -7.37 -20.92 1.64
CA PRO A 218 -6.83 -21.24 2.97
C PRO A 218 -5.31 -21.12 3.07
N ALA A 219 -4.58 -21.59 2.05
CA ALA A 219 -3.12 -21.52 2.01
C ALA A 219 -2.62 -20.05 2.05
N ASN A 220 -3.30 -19.15 1.33
CA ASN A 220 -2.96 -17.73 1.31
C ASN A 220 -3.32 -17.03 2.62
N ALA A 221 -4.47 -17.36 3.21
CA ALA A 221 -4.87 -16.83 4.51
C ALA A 221 -3.87 -17.24 5.61
N ALA A 222 -3.47 -18.53 5.64
CA ALA A 222 -2.49 -19.04 6.59
C ALA A 222 -1.09 -18.43 6.37
N GLY A 223 -0.67 -18.28 5.11
CA GLY A 223 0.59 -17.63 4.78
C GLY A 223 0.65 -16.18 5.25
N ALA A 224 -0.42 -15.40 5.00
CA ALA A 224 -0.53 -14.02 5.46
C ALA A 224 -0.55 -13.92 6.99
N LEU A 225 -1.29 -14.80 7.66
CA LEU A 225 -1.37 -14.84 9.12
C LEU A 225 -0.01 -15.13 9.76
N GLU A 226 0.71 -16.11 9.24
CA GLU A 226 2.05 -16.44 9.75
C GLU A 226 3.06 -15.32 9.44
N ALA A 227 2.97 -14.68 8.28
CA ALA A 227 3.81 -13.52 7.96
C ALA A 227 3.55 -12.34 8.91
N LEU A 228 2.30 -12.08 9.26
CA LEU A 228 1.93 -11.09 10.27
C LEU A 228 2.52 -11.42 11.64
N ARG A 229 2.47 -12.68 12.06
CA ARG A 229 3.08 -13.14 13.31
C ARG A 229 4.59 -12.99 13.32
N ILE A 230 5.25 -13.27 12.19
CA ILE A 230 6.68 -13.03 12.01
C ILE A 230 7.00 -11.55 12.15
N LEU A 231 6.24 -10.67 11.50
CA LEU A 231 6.44 -9.23 11.58
C LEU A 231 6.30 -8.72 13.02
N LYS A 232 5.31 -9.22 13.75
CA LYS A 232 5.10 -8.89 15.17
C LYS A 232 6.23 -9.39 16.08
N ALA A 233 6.77 -10.57 15.80
CA ALA A 233 7.81 -11.20 16.61
C ALA A 233 9.23 -10.71 16.29
N GLU A 234 9.45 -10.19 15.09
CA GLU A 234 10.76 -9.81 14.56
C GLU A 234 10.72 -8.37 13.99
N PRO A 235 10.37 -7.35 14.80
CA PRO A 235 10.22 -5.96 14.33
C PRO A 235 11.52 -5.35 13.80
N GLU A 236 12.66 -5.89 14.21
CA GLU A 236 13.98 -5.49 13.72
C GLU A 236 14.17 -5.71 12.20
N ARG A 237 13.30 -6.44 11.55
CA ARG A 237 13.27 -6.55 10.07
C ARG A 237 12.91 -5.21 9.42
N VAL A 238 12.04 -4.43 10.06
CA VAL A 238 11.65 -3.09 9.59
C VAL A 238 12.85 -2.15 9.69
N ASP A 239 13.57 -2.21 10.80
CA ASP A 239 14.76 -1.37 11.02
C ASP A 239 15.87 -1.72 10.02
N ARG A 240 16.12 -3.02 9.77
CA ARG A 240 17.08 -3.46 8.74
C ARG A 240 16.69 -2.98 7.35
N LEU A 241 15.42 -3.07 7.01
CA LEU A 241 14.92 -2.57 5.71
C LEU A 241 15.18 -1.07 5.57
N ALA A 242 14.85 -0.29 6.60
CA ALA A 242 15.06 1.16 6.62
C ALA A 242 16.56 1.50 6.48
N ALA A 243 17.43 0.80 7.23
CA ALA A 243 18.88 0.97 7.16
C ALA A 243 19.44 0.65 5.77
N ASN A 244 18.99 -0.46 5.17
CA ASN A 244 19.41 -0.87 3.82
C ASN A 244 19.04 0.18 2.76
N ALA A 245 17.83 0.71 2.82
CA ALA A 245 17.37 1.74 1.88
C ALA A 245 18.11 3.08 2.10
N ALA A 246 18.32 3.46 3.37
CA ALA A 246 19.08 4.66 3.72
C ALA A 246 20.53 4.58 3.21
N HIS A 247 21.17 3.41 3.33
CA HIS A 247 22.52 3.18 2.83
C HIS A 247 22.58 3.38 1.33
N MET A 248 21.67 2.79 0.55
CA MET A 248 21.64 3.01 -0.91
C MET A 248 21.42 4.48 -1.26
N ARG A 249 20.47 5.17 -0.59
CA ARG A 249 20.25 6.61 -0.85
C ARG A 249 21.51 7.43 -0.58
N ALA A 250 22.26 7.10 0.47
CA ALA A 250 23.54 7.75 0.76
C ALA A 250 24.56 7.55 -0.39
N ARG A 251 24.71 6.30 -0.88
CA ARG A 251 25.58 5.96 -2.02
C ARG A 251 25.20 6.71 -3.29
N LEU A 252 23.90 6.75 -3.61
CA LEU A 252 23.41 7.47 -4.81
C LEU A 252 23.64 8.98 -4.67
N LYS A 253 23.39 9.55 -3.48
CA LYS A 253 23.62 10.97 -3.21
C LYS A 253 25.10 11.35 -3.34
N GLU A 254 26.00 10.56 -2.79
CA GLU A 254 27.46 10.75 -2.90
C GLU A 254 27.92 10.70 -4.35
N ALA A 255 27.35 9.83 -5.18
CA ALA A 255 27.66 9.71 -6.59
C ALA A 255 26.97 10.78 -7.48
N GLY A 256 26.11 11.64 -6.93
CA GLY A 256 25.34 12.64 -7.67
C GLY A 256 24.22 12.06 -8.53
N VAL A 257 23.73 10.86 -8.21
CA VAL A 257 22.64 10.21 -8.94
C VAL A 257 21.30 10.68 -8.39
N PRO A 258 20.40 11.25 -9.22
CA PRO A 258 19.11 11.74 -8.78
C PRO A 258 18.15 10.58 -8.47
N PHE A 259 17.51 10.61 -7.29
CA PHE A 259 16.56 9.58 -6.84
C PHE A 259 15.24 10.15 -6.27
N GLY A 260 14.87 11.37 -6.63
CA GLY A 260 13.62 11.98 -6.22
C GLY A 260 13.55 12.30 -4.73
N ALA A 261 12.33 12.34 -4.18
CA ALA A 261 12.03 12.68 -2.79
C ALA A 261 11.78 11.45 -1.90
N SER A 262 12.30 10.28 -2.29
CA SER A 262 12.08 9.03 -1.56
C SER A 262 12.59 9.07 -0.12
N GLU A 263 11.73 8.69 0.81
CA GLU A 263 12.03 8.56 2.24
C GLU A 263 11.95 7.09 2.71
N THR A 264 11.49 6.19 1.84
CA THR A 264 11.17 4.80 2.16
C THR A 264 12.14 3.78 1.52
N ALA A 265 11.80 2.50 1.57
CA ALA A 265 12.54 1.43 0.91
C ALA A 265 12.25 1.32 -0.60
N ILE A 266 11.48 2.22 -1.16
CA ILE A 266 11.31 2.40 -2.60
C ILE A 266 12.22 3.57 -3.00
N VAL A 267 13.27 3.30 -3.78
CA VAL A 267 14.21 4.35 -4.20
C VAL A 267 14.15 4.46 -5.72
N PRO A 268 13.44 5.47 -6.27
CA PRO A 268 13.39 5.71 -7.71
C PRO A 268 14.68 6.36 -8.20
N ILE A 269 15.32 5.81 -9.22
CA ILE A 269 16.50 6.42 -9.85
C ILE A 269 16.04 7.07 -11.15
N MET A 270 16.15 8.38 -11.23
CA MET A 270 15.64 9.15 -12.36
C MET A 270 16.50 8.98 -13.59
N THR A 271 15.90 8.53 -14.68
CA THR A 271 16.56 8.38 -15.99
C THR A 271 15.96 9.31 -17.04
N TYR A 272 14.73 9.83 -16.79
CA TYR A 272 13.98 10.82 -17.55
C TYR A 272 13.55 10.34 -18.95
N ASP A 273 14.47 9.80 -19.76
CA ASP A 273 14.23 9.37 -21.14
C ASP A 273 13.86 7.88 -21.23
N LYS A 274 12.84 7.56 -22.03
CA LYS A 274 12.32 6.20 -22.21
C LYS A 274 13.37 5.23 -22.76
N ILE A 275 14.09 5.64 -23.79
CA ILE A 275 15.08 4.77 -24.46
C ILE A 275 16.27 4.54 -23.53
N ARG A 276 16.74 5.60 -22.86
CA ARG A 276 17.80 5.50 -21.86
C ARG A 276 17.39 4.56 -20.73
N THR A 277 16.16 4.68 -20.19
CA THR A 277 15.65 3.81 -19.13
C THR A 277 15.75 2.34 -19.52
N LEU A 278 15.26 1.98 -20.72
CA LEU A 278 15.30 0.61 -21.20
C LEU A 278 16.73 0.09 -21.41
N LYS A 279 17.61 0.90 -22.00
CA LYS A 279 19.03 0.54 -22.21
C LYS A 279 19.75 0.31 -20.88
N VAL A 280 19.59 1.22 -19.93
CA VAL A 280 20.17 1.10 -18.58
C VAL A 280 19.62 -0.13 -17.86
N THR A 281 18.32 -0.39 -17.93
CA THR A 281 17.72 -1.61 -17.32
C THR A 281 18.36 -2.88 -17.87
N HIS A 282 18.54 -2.96 -19.20
CA HIS A 282 19.17 -4.12 -19.84
C HIS A 282 20.64 -4.29 -19.41
N ALA A 283 21.41 -3.21 -19.43
CA ALA A 283 22.80 -3.23 -19.00
C ALA A 283 22.98 -3.62 -17.53
N LEU A 284 22.07 -3.20 -16.65
CA LEU A 284 22.03 -3.61 -15.24
C LEU A 284 21.72 -5.09 -15.08
N LEU A 285 20.75 -5.60 -15.84
CA LEU A 285 20.38 -7.02 -15.82
C LEU A 285 21.55 -7.90 -16.27
N ASP A 286 22.27 -7.52 -17.33
CA ASP A 286 23.46 -8.25 -17.82
C ASP A 286 24.58 -8.29 -16.79
N ARG A 287 24.61 -7.33 -15.87
CA ARG A 287 25.57 -7.24 -14.76
C ARG A 287 25.04 -7.81 -13.44
N GLY A 288 23.89 -8.48 -13.46
CA GLY A 288 23.30 -9.16 -12.30
C GLY A 288 22.48 -8.27 -11.38
N VAL A 289 22.14 -7.03 -11.78
CA VAL A 289 21.29 -6.12 -10.99
C VAL A 289 19.91 -6.01 -11.62
N TYR A 290 18.91 -6.56 -10.95
CA TYR A 290 17.51 -6.47 -11.39
C TYR A 290 16.87 -5.18 -10.88
N VAL A 291 16.29 -4.41 -11.78
CA VAL A 291 15.50 -3.19 -11.49
C VAL A 291 14.26 -3.14 -12.39
N ASN A 292 13.21 -2.45 -11.94
CA ASN A 292 12.01 -2.27 -12.76
C ASN A 292 12.06 -0.92 -13.50
N PRO A 293 12.03 -0.91 -14.85
CA PRO A 293 11.85 0.32 -15.61
C PRO A 293 10.40 0.81 -15.42
N VAL A 294 10.25 2.08 -15.11
CA VAL A 294 8.92 2.74 -15.01
C VAL A 294 8.84 3.80 -16.10
N LEU A 295 7.83 3.64 -16.96
CA LEU A 295 7.63 4.41 -18.17
C LEU A 295 6.20 4.95 -18.23
N PRO A 296 5.88 5.96 -19.06
CA PRO A 296 4.49 6.32 -19.32
C PRO A 296 3.67 5.10 -19.80
N PRO A 297 2.40 4.94 -19.34
CA PRO A 297 1.60 5.91 -18.58
C PRO A 297 1.73 5.81 -17.05
N ALA A 298 2.64 4.99 -16.50
CA ALA A 298 2.80 4.84 -15.05
C ALA A 298 3.49 6.05 -14.39
N VAL A 299 4.20 6.85 -15.18
CA VAL A 299 4.73 8.17 -14.83
C VAL A 299 4.47 9.13 -15.98
N ALA A 300 4.62 10.44 -15.78
CA ALA A 300 4.47 11.43 -16.83
C ALA A 300 5.61 11.31 -17.86
N ASP A 301 5.38 11.84 -19.08
CA ASP A 301 6.43 11.94 -20.08
C ASP A 301 7.62 12.76 -19.55
N GLY A 302 8.84 12.28 -19.79
CA GLY A 302 10.06 12.89 -19.26
C GLY A 302 10.34 12.58 -17.78
N GLN A 303 9.56 11.71 -17.13
CA GLN A 303 9.75 11.30 -15.73
C GLN A 303 10.06 9.79 -15.60
N CYS A 304 10.62 9.19 -16.65
CA CYS A 304 11.01 7.79 -16.59
C CYS A 304 12.05 7.54 -15.50
N LEU A 305 11.96 6.39 -14.86
CA LEU A 305 12.81 6.03 -13.73
C LEU A 305 13.09 4.53 -13.68
N LEU A 306 14.10 4.15 -12.94
CA LEU A 306 14.32 2.78 -12.48
C LEU A 306 13.79 2.67 -11.04
N ARG A 307 12.79 1.83 -10.84
CA ARG A 307 12.27 1.57 -9.50
C ARG A 307 13.09 0.49 -8.83
N THR A 308 13.86 0.85 -7.83
CA THR A 308 14.59 -0.09 -6.99
C THR A 308 13.84 -0.32 -5.68
N SER A 309 13.92 -1.53 -5.15
CA SER A 309 13.27 -1.93 -3.90
C SER A 309 14.25 -2.79 -3.08
N TYR A 310 14.24 -2.59 -1.79
CA TYR A 310 15.16 -3.26 -0.87
C TYR A 310 14.38 -4.23 0.00
N THR A 311 15.08 -5.21 0.58
CA THR A 311 14.53 -6.16 1.54
C THR A 311 15.37 -6.18 2.80
N ALA A 312 14.79 -6.62 3.90
CA ALA A 312 15.48 -6.79 5.16
C ALA A 312 16.58 -7.89 5.12
N THR A 313 16.59 -8.70 4.07
CA THR A 313 17.57 -9.79 3.87
C THR A 313 18.76 -9.39 3.00
N HIS A 314 18.72 -8.25 2.33
CA HIS A 314 19.90 -7.72 1.65
C HIS A 314 20.99 -7.40 2.67
N THR A 315 22.23 -7.76 2.35
CA THR A 315 23.42 -7.36 3.11
C THR A 315 23.95 -6.02 2.60
N ILE A 316 24.66 -5.30 3.45
CA ILE A 316 25.31 -4.04 3.04
C ILE A 316 26.28 -4.28 1.88
N ALA A 317 27.03 -5.39 1.88
CA ALA A 317 27.93 -5.75 0.78
C ALA A 317 27.19 -5.91 -0.58
N GLN A 318 26.00 -6.55 -0.57
CA GLN A 318 25.17 -6.66 -1.78
C GLN A 318 24.65 -5.30 -2.25
N ILE A 319 24.29 -4.42 -1.32
CA ILE A 319 23.84 -3.06 -1.64
C ILE A 319 24.97 -2.23 -2.22
N ASP A 320 26.19 -2.34 -1.67
CA ASP A 320 27.40 -1.66 -2.18
C ASP A 320 27.74 -2.14 -3.58
N GLU A 321 27.77 -3.45 -3.82
CA GLU A 321 28.00 -4.02 -5.14
C GLU A 321 26.97 -3.54 -6.16
N ALA A 322 25.69 -3.59 -5.80
CA ALA A 322 24.62 -3.09 -6.67
C ALA A 322 24.73 -1.58 -6.92
N ALA A 323 25.09 -0.78 -5.91
CA ALA A 323 25.29 0.66 -6.04
C ALA A 323 26.43 0.99 -7.01
N ASP A 324 27.58 0.29 -6.89
CA ASP A 324 28.73 0.48 -7.77
C ASP A 324 28.37 0.18 -9.23
N ILE A 325 27.66 -0.92 -9.48
CA ILE A 325 27.18 -1.31 -10.80
C ILE A 325 26.19 -0.26 -11.36
N ILE A 326 25.22 0.16 -10.56
CA ILE A 326 24.22 1.17 -10.97
C ILE A 326 24.89 2.49 -11.33
N ILE A 327 25.79 2.97 -10.48
CA ILE A 327 26.52 4.25 -10.67
C ILE A 327 27.37 4.20 -11.92
N ASP A 328 28.09 3.10 -12.14
CA ASP A 328 28.96 2.93 -13.31
C ASP A 328 28.14 2.90 -14.62
N VAL A 329 27.05 2.12 -14.67
CA VAL A 329 26.17 2.06 -15.85
C VAL A 329 25.55 3.42 -16.15
N LEU A 330 25.08 4.14 -15.14
CA LEU A 330 24.46 5.47 -15.32
C LEU A 330 25.44 6.54 -15.82
N LYS A 331 26.73 6.40 -15.50
CA LYS A 331 27.81 7.32 -15.98
C LYS A 331 28.23 7.02 -17.38
N THR A 332 28.13 5.77 -17.84
CA THR A 332 28.62 5.33 -19.15
C THR A 332 27.53 5.36 -20.23
N MET A 333 26.29 5.50 -19.87
CA MET A 333 25.09 5.54 -20.75
C MET A 333 24.27 6.81 -20.56
#